data_991c9d015ff8335d31a902c5d8bafc32
#
_entry.id   991c9d015ff8335d31a902c5d8bafc32
#
_cell.length_a   1.000
_cell.length_b   1.000
_cell.length_c   1.000
_cell.angle_alpha   90.00
_cell.angle_beta   90.00
_cell.angle_gamma   90.00
#
_symmetry.space_group_name_H-M   'P 1'
#
loop_
_entity.id
_entity.type
_entity.pdbx_description
1 polymer ?
#
loop_
_entity_poly.entity_id
_entity_poly.type
_entity_poly.pdbx_seq_one_letter_code
_entity_poly.pdbx_strand_id
1 'polypeptide(L)'
;MAIKGQVPVHIKPKTFEYPQPTLRLIRILDRIPDPRKPSCNFQYSLTSIVFIVIVTSLCGADDWSVIETLAISMKDWIARFVDVSSGIPSAHTIERVFSLIAPEQMEQTLIEVMGLLREKKETVVSFDRKTLKGTLDKQADKRAGHLLNAWSLENCICLGQRKVDDKSNEMTAIPELMDMLDLRGTIITADALTT
;
A
#
# COMPACT_ATOMS: atom_id res chain seq x y z
N MET A 1 -13.68 -26.43 -32.22
CA MET A 1 -12.24 -26.13 -31.97
C MET A 1 -12.13 -25.64 -30.52
N ALA A 2 -11.66 -26.50 -29.61
CA ALA A 2 -11.71 -26.27 -28.17
C ALA A 2 -10.50 -25.47 -27.72
N ILE A 3 -10.72 -24.36 -27.03
CA ILE A 3 -9.66 -23.55 -26.41
C ILE A 3 -9.25 -24.28 -25.12
N LYS A 4 -8.17 -25.04 -25.18
CA LYS A 4 -7.45 -25.55 -24.01
C LYS A 4 -6.62 -24.42 -23.41
N GLY A 5 -6.75 -24.16 -22.13
CA GLY A 5 -5.79 -23.31 -21.44
C GLY A 5 -6.24 -22.69 -20.12
N GLN A 6 -7.07 -23.38 -19.32
CA GLN A 6 -7.13 -23.07 -17.89
C GLN A 6 -6.19 -24.03 -17.16
N VAL A 7 -5.04 -23.51 -16.75
CA VAL A 7 -4.17 -24.20 -15.79
C VAL A 7 -4.76 -23.93 -14.40
N PRO A 8 -5.26 -24.96 -13.69
CA PRO A 8 -5.75 -24.74 -12.34
C PRO A 8 -4.57 -24.49 -11.43
N VAL A 9 -4.41 -23.28 -10.96
CA VAL A 9 -3.61 -23.01 -9.76
C VAL A 9 -4.38 -23.63 -8.59
N HIS A 10 -4.11 -24.89 -8.31
CA HIS A 10 -4.58 -25.57 -7.10
C HIS A 10 -3.80 -25.07 -5.87
N ILE A 11 -3.99 -23.80 -5.51
CA ILE A 11 -3.78 -23.40 -4.13
C ILE A 11 -5.10 -23.79 -3.44
N LYS A 12 -5.09 -24.90 -2.70
CA LYS A 12 -6.22 -25.26 -1.84
C LYS A 12 -6.45 -24.09 -0.90
N PRO A 13 -7.64 -23.46 -0.89
CA PRO A 13 -7.90 -22.41 0.06
C PRO A 13 -7.83 -23.00 1.47
N LYS A 14 -6.79 -22.66 2.23
CA LYS A 14 -6.83 -22.82 3.68
C LYS A 14 -8.01 -21.97 4.15
N THR A 15 -9.00 -22.58 4.79
CA THR A 15 -10.07 -21.84 5.45
C THR A 15 -9.49 -21.19 6.68
N PHE A 16 -9.19 -19.89 6.57
CA PHE A 16 -8.71 -19.09 7.70
C PHE A 16 -9.92 -18.53 8.45
N GLU A 17 -10.01 -18.78 9.75
CA GLU A 17 -10.94 -18.07 10.62
C GLU A 17 -10.29 -16.75 11.07
N TYR A 18 -10.70 -15.64 10.45
CA TYR A 18 -10.15 -14.33 10.75
C TYR A 18 -11.00 -13.58 11.80
N PRO A 19 -10.36 -12.84 12.74
CA PRO A 19 -11.02 -11.73 13.41
C PRO A 19 -11.58 -10.75 12.36
N GLN A 20 -12.74 -10.13 12.64
CA GLN A 20 -13.43 -9.27 11.67
C GLN A 20 -12.55 -8.17 11.03
N PRO A 21 -11.67 -7.47 11.78
CA PRO A 21 -10.78 -6.46 11.18
C PRO A 21 -9.80 -7.07 10.16
N THR A 22 -9.21 -8.22 10.50
CA THR A 22 -8.25 -8.91 9.62
C THR A 22 -8.92 -9.40 8.34
N LEU A 23 -10.15 -9.92 8.43
CA LEU A 23 -10.92 -10.32 7.26
C LEU A 23 -11.19 -9.13 6.32
N ARG A 24 -11.47 -7.94 6.87
CA ARG A 24 -11.63 -6.72 6.06
C ARG A 24 -10.33 -6.35 5.35
N LEU A 25 -9.19 -6.39 6.06
CA LEU A 25 -7.88 -6.13 5.45
C LEU A 25 -7.61 -7.08 4.28
N ILE A 26 -7.73 -8.40 4.50
CA ILE A 26 -7.49 -9.39 3.44
C ILE A 26 -8.40 -9.14 2.23
N ARG A 27 -9.69 -8.82 2.44
CA ARG A 27 -10.61 -8.49 1.33
C ARG A 27 -10.20 -7.24 0.55
N ILE A 28 -9.58 -6.25 1.20
CA ILE A 28 -9.02 -5.08 0.52
C ILE A 28 -7.85 -5.52 -0.36
N LEU A 29 -6.92 -6.30 0.18
CA LEU A 29 -5.73 -6.75 -0.53
C LEU A 29 -6.07 -7.68 -1.71
N ASP A 30 -7.09 -8.53 -1.58
CA ASP A 30 -7.54 -9.44 -2.66
C ASP A 30 -8.11 -8.70 -3.87
N ARG A 31 -8.47 -7.43 -3.75
CA ARG A 31 -8.95 -6.60 -4.86
C ARG A 31 -7.85 -5.98 -5.70
N ILE A 32 -6.61 -6.05 -5.25
CA ILE A 32 -5.47 -5.56 -6.03
C ILE A 32 -5.30 -6.49 -7.23
N PRO A 33 -5.42 -5.98 -8.47
CA PRO A 33 -5.20 -6.80 -9.65
C PRO A 33 -3.74 -7.25 -9.71
N ASP A 34 -3.51 -8.54 -9.90
CA ASP A 34 -2.15 -9.08 -10.00
C ASP A 34 -1.50 -8.62 -11.31
N PRO A 35 -0.46 -7.77 -11.28
CA PRO A 35 0.17 -7.24 -12.49
C PRO A 35 1.08 -8.26 -13.17
N ARG A 36 1.34 -9.40 -12.54
CA ARG A 36 2.23 -10.42 -13.06
C ARG A 36 1.56 -11.18 -14.21
N LYS A 37 2.33 -11.50 -15.25
CA LYS A 37 1.82 -12.39 -16.30
C LYS A 37 1.52 -13.77 -15.73
N PRO A 38 0.36 -14.38 -16.04
CA PRO A 38 0.03 -15.71 -15.56
C PRO A 38 1.16 -16.70 -15.86
N SER A 39 1.63 -17.39 -14.84
CA SER A 39 2.70 -18.37 -14.93
C SER A 39 2.39 -19.53 -13.98
N CYS A 40 2.76 -20.75 -14.39
CA CYS A 40 2.65 -21.93 -13.52
C CYS A 40 3.59 -21.87 -12.30
N ASN A 41 4.53 -20.92 -12.27
CA ASN A 41 5.56 -20.80 -11.23
C ASN A 41 5.25 -19.74 -10.17
N PHE A 42 4.00 -19.31 -10.02
CA PHE A 42 3.64 -18.43 -8.91
C PHE A 42 3.69 -19.19 -7.58
N GLN A 43 4.75 -18.94 -6.82
CA GLN A 43 4.93 -19.53 -5.48
C GLN A 43 4.17 -18.77 -4.40
N TYR A 44 3.91 -17.48 -4.62
CA TYR A 44 3.32 -16.57 -3.64
C TYR A 44 2.14 -15.82 -4.25
N SER A 45 1.02 -15.74 -3.52
CA SER A 45 -0.09 -14.88 -3.93
C SER A 45 0.30 -13.40 -3.79
N LEU A 46 -0.31 -12.52 -4.58
CA LEU A 46 -0.10 -11.08 -4.43
C LEU A 46 -0.55 -10.61 -3.04
N THR A 47 -1.69 -11.11 -2.57
CA THR A 47 -2.24 -10.82 -1.24
C THR A 47 -1.24 -11.15 -0.13
N SER A 48 -0.57 -12.33 -0.20
CA SER A 48 0.46 -12.71 0.78
C SER A 48 1.64 -11.75 0.76
N ILE A 49 2.12 -11.38 -0.44
CA ILE A 49 3.26 -10.45 -0.58
C ILE A 49 2.90 -9.08 0.01
N VAL A 50 1.76 -8.51 -0.38
CA VAL A 50 1.35 -7.17 0.10
C VAL A 50 1.06 -7.19 1.60
N PHE A 51 0.42 -8.24 2.11
CA PHE A 51 0.19 -8.42 3.55
C PHE A 51 1.51 -8.42 4.34
N ILE A 52 2.50 -9.19 3.89
CA ILE A 52 3.83 -9.25 4.50
C ILE A 52 4.44 -7.86 4.57
N VAL A 53 4.45 -7.13 3.45
CA VAL A 53 5.04 -5.78 3.41
C VAL A 53 4.33 -4.83 4.37
N ILE A 54 2.99 -4.78 4.36
CA ILE A 54 2.23 -3.90 5.26
C ILE A 54 2.55 -4.21 6.72
N VAL A 55 2.49 -5.48 7.11
CA VAL A 55 2.70 -5.87 8.51
C VAL A 55 4.13 -5.59 8.97
N THR A 56 5.13 -5.92 8.17
CA THR A 56 6.53 -5.68 8.54
C THR A 56 6.88 -4.20 8.53
N SER A 57 6.30 -3.40 7.62
CA SER A 57 6.46 -1.93 7.64
C SER A 57 5.83 -1.31 8.88
N LEU A 58 4.68 -1.79 9.33
CA LEU A 58 4.08 -1.36 10.60
C LEU A 58 4.96 -1.73 11.81
N CYS A 59 5.78 -2.78 11.68
CA CYS A 59 6.78 -3.17 12.69
C CYS A 59 8.12 -2.43 12.54
N GLY A 60 8.21 -1.45 11.61
CA GLY A 60 9.37 -0.59 11.44
C GLY A 60 10.37 -1.02 10.36
N ALA A 61 10.03 -1.99 9.51
CA ALA A 61 10.85 -2.33 8.35
C ALA A 61 10.77 -1.21 7.28
N ASP A 62 11.90 -0.70 6.86
CA ASP A 62 12.02 0.46 5.94
C ASP A 62 12.77 0.12 4.63
N ASP A 63 13.28 -1.09 4.48
CA ASP A 63 13.84 -1.62 3.25
C ASP A 63 13.45 -3.09 2.98
N TRP A 64 13.65 -3.55 1.74
CA TRP A 64 13.26 -4.88 1.31
C TRP A 64 13.97 -6.01 2.05
N SER A 65 15.23 -5.83 2.45
CA SER A 65 16.02 -6.82 3.17
C SER A 65 15.55 -6.96 4.62
N VAL A 66 15.20 -5.83 5.25
CA VAL A 66 14.62 -5.82 6.60
C VAL A 66 13.23 -6.44 6.58
N ILE A 67 12.40 -6.15 5.55
CA ILE A 67 11.09 -6.77 5.34
C ILE A 67 11.24 -8.30 5.28
N GLU A 68 12.15 -8.83 4.46
CA GLU A 68 12.39 -10.27 4.34
C GLU A 68 12.81 -10.87 5.70
N THR A 69 13.81 -10.26 6.35
CA THR A 69 14.35 -10.75 7.62
C THR A 69 13.28 -10.78 8.71
N LEU A 70 12.51 -9.70 8.83
CA LEU A 70 11.44 -9.60 9.82
C LEU A 70 10.31 -10.58 9.50
N ALA A 71 9.93 -10.72 8.24
CA ALA A 71 8.90 -11.67 7.82
C ALA A 71 9.31 -13.12 8.11
N ILE A 72 10.58 -13.47 7.93
CA ILE A 72 11.11 -14.80 8.29
C ILE A 72 10.94 -15.03 9.79
N SER A 73 11.29 -14.05 10.64
CA SER A 73 11.17 -14.16 12.09
C SER A 73 9.70 -14.25 12.55
N MET A 74 8.77 -13.65 11.78
CA MET A 74 7.33 -13.64 12.06
C MET A 74 6.56 -14.72 11.30
N LYS A 75 7.22 -15.63 10.60
CA LYS A 75 6.59 -16.58 9.65
C LYS A 75 5.39 -17.31 10.25
N ASP A 76 5.52 -17.84 11.45
CA ASP A 76 4.46 -18.63 12.10
C ASP A 76 3.24 -17.75 12.43
N TRP A 77 3.46 -16.49 12.77
CA TRP A 77 2.38 -15.53 12.98
C TRP A 77 1.72 -15.14 11.65
N ILE A 78 2.50 -14.84 10.61
CA ILE A 78 2.02 -14.50 9.26
C ILE A 78 1.20 -15.66 8.66
N ALA A 79 1.66 -16.90 8.88
CA ALA A 79 1.00 -18.12 8.42
C ALA A 79 -0.43 -18.31 8.97
N ARG A 80 -0.82 -17.55 10.00
CA ARG A 80 -2.19 -17.54 10.53
C ARG A 80 -3.15 -16.73 9.67
N PHE A 81 -2.64 -15.86 8.79
CA PHE A 81 -3.44 -14.91 8.03
C PHE A 81 -3.34 -15.13 6.52
N VAL A 82 -2.19 -15.48 6.01
CA VAL A 82 -1.96 -15.68 4.57
C VAL A 82 -1.16 -16.96 4.33
N ASP A 83 -1.25 -17.48 3.10
CA ASP A 83 -0.50 -18.67 2.73
C ASP A 83 0.98 -18.34 2.53
N VAL A 84 1.82 -18.95 3.35
CA VAL A 84 3.29 -18.92 3.29
C VAL A 84 3.87 -20.34 3.26
N SER A 85 3.12 -21.31 2.74
CA SER A 85 3.55 -22.72 2.63
C SER A 85 4.79 -22.86 1.77
N SER A 86 4.96 -22.02 0.76
CA SER A 86 6.16 -21.94 -0.09
C SER A 86 7.32 -21.17 0.56
N GLY A 87 7.18 -20.73 1.80
CA GLY A 87 8.16 -19.90 2.52
C GLY A 87 7.82 -18.41 2.49
N ILE A 88 8.78 -17.57 2.89
CA ILE A 88 8.70 -16.12 2.76
C ILE A 88 9.38 -15.73 1.44
N PRO A 89 8.77 -14.82 0.65
CA PRO A 89 9.41 -14.32 -0.57
C PRO A 89 10.68 -13.53 -0.24
N SER A 90 11.71 -13.69 -1.07
CA SER A 90 12.95 -12.92 -0.90
C SER A 90 12.74 -11.43 -1.17
N ALA A 91 13.61 -10.57 -0.60
CA ALA A 91 13.64 -9.14 -0.82
C ALA A 91 13.52 -8.77 -2.31
N HIS A 92 14.32 -9.42 -3.16
CA HIS A 92 14.27 -9.21 -4.61
C HIS A 92 12.92 -9.59 -5.23
N THR A 93 12.28 -10.66 -4.74
CA THR A 93 10.94 -11.06 -5.23
C THR A 93 9.90 -10.01 -4.84
N ILE A 94 9.95 -9.52 -3.61
CA ILE A 94 9.04 -8.48 -3.09
C ILE A 94 9.21 -7.20 -3.91
N GLU A 95 10.43 -6.70 -4.03
CA GLU A 95 10.77 -5.49 -4.81
C GLU A 95 10.26 -5.58 -6.26
N ARG A 96 10.56 -6.70 -6.93
CA ARG A 96 10.12 -6.92 -8.31
C ARG A 96 8.60 -6.92 -8.44
N VAL A 97 7.87 -7.51 -7.49
CA VAL A 97 6.41 -7.52 -7.55
C VAL A 97 5.85 -6.13 -7.30
N PHE A 98 6.37 -5.42 -6.29
CA PHE A 98 5.94 -4.05 -5.99
C PHE A 98 6.23 -3.08 -7.14
N SER A 99 7.33 -3.24 -7.87
CA SER A 99 7.63 -2.40 -9.04
C SER A 99 6.65 -2.56 -10.21
N LEU A 100 5.87 -3.64 -10.22
CA LEU A 100 4.84 -3.89 -11.23
C LEU A 100 3.46 -3.34 -10.84
N ILE A 101 3.20 -3.08 -9.56
CA ILE A 101 1.91 -2.55 -9.11
C ILE A 101 1.82 -1.08 -9.52
N ALA A 102 0.70 -0.71 -10.15
CA ALA A 102 0.46 0.68 -10.49
C ALA A 102 0.39 1.55 -9.21
N PRO A 103 1.10 2.69 -9.15
CA PRO A 103 1.12 3.56 -7.97
C PRO A 103 -0.28 3.96 -7.49
N GLU A 104 -1.18 4.27 -8.42
CA GLU A 104 -2.56 4.69 -8.13
C GLU A 104 -3.35 3.55 -7.44
N GLN A 105 -3.08 2.31 -7.85
CA GLN A 105 -3.71 1.14 -7.23
C GLN A 105 -3.24 0.95 -5.78
N MET A 106 -1.96 1.16 -5.53
CA MET A 106 -1.40 1.07 -4.18
C MET A 106 -1.90 2.23 -3.31
N GLU A 107 -1.96 3.44 -3.85
CA GLU A 107 -2.51 4.62 -3.18
C GLU A 107 -3.95 4.37 -2.72
N GLN A 108 -4.82 3.91 -3.62
CA GLN A 108 -6.20 3.57 -3.31
C GLN A 108 -6.29 2.48 -2.24
N THR A 109 -5.47 1.45 -2.35
CA THR A 109 -5.43 0.35 -1.37
C THR A 109 -5.03 0.86 0.01
N LEU A 110 -4.02 1.73 0.11
CA LEU A 110 -3.57 2.30 1.38
C LEU A 110 -4.65 3.18 2.02
N ILE A 111 -5.36 3.99 1.23
CA ILE A 111 -6.51 4.80 1.71
C ILE A 111 -7.56 3.87 2.34
N GLU A 112 -7.91 2.78 1.68
CA GLU A 112 -8.89 1.83 2.21
C GLU A 112 -8.39 1.11 3.49
N VAL A 113 -7.11 0.74 3.54
CA VAL A 113 -6.48 0.14 4.72
C VAL A 113 -6.48 1.14 5.88
N MET A 114 -6.09 2.40 5.64
CA MET A 114 -6.14 3.44 6.67
C MET A 114 -7.58 3.70 7.14
N GLY A 115 -8.56 3.57 6.24
CA GLY A 115 -9.98 3.61 6.58
C GLY A 115 -10.41 2.59 7.63
N LEU A 116 -9.74 1.42 7.73
CA LEU A 116 -10.00 0.43 8.78
C LEU A 116 -9.54 0.89 10.17
N LEU A 117 -8.60 1.82 10.22
CA LEU A 117 -8.00 2.36 11.47
C LEU A 117 -8.70 3.64 11.94
N ARG A 118 -9.68 4.14 11.17
CA ARG A 118 -10.46 5.33 11.54
C ARG A 118 -11.48 4.96 12.61
N GLU A 119 -11.21 5.34 13.83
CA GLU A 119 -12.13 5.13 14.97
C GLU A 119 -13.06 6.30 15.20
N LYS A 120 -12.59 7.52 14.87
CA LYS A 120 -13.31 8.77 15.09
C LYS A 120 -13.57 9.47 13.75
N LYS A 121 -14.68 10.22 13.70
CA LYS A 121 -14.90 11.12 12.58
C LYS A 121 -13.90 12.26 12.67
N GLU A 122 -13.21 12.55 11.56
CA GLU A 122 -12.30 13.69 11.49
C GLU A 122 -13.04 15.00 11.63
N THR A 123 -12.53 15.88 12.48
CA THR A 123 -12.96 17.28 12.56
C THR A 123 -11.96 18.20 11.89
N VAL A 124 -10.67 17.85 11.93
CA VAL A 124 -9.59 18.60 11.29
C VAL A 124 -8.68 17.66 10.52
N VAL A 125 -8.46 17.97 9.25
CA VAL A 125 -7.49 17.29 8.38
C VAL A 125 -6.46 18.30 7.89
N SER A 126 -5.19 18.00 8.18
CA SER A 126 -4.07 18.85 7.76
C SER A 126 -3.42 18.27 6.50
N PHE A 127 -3.28 19.12 5.48
CA PHE A 127 -2.50 18.81 4.29
C PHE A 127 -1.07 19.33 4.47
N ASP A 128 -0.11 18.41 4.40
CA ASP A 128 1.32 18.70 4.54
C ASP A 128 2.10 18.11 3.37
N ARG A 129 3.08 18.86 2.91
CA ARG A 129 3.97 18.46 1.83
C ARG A 129 5.31 17.99 2.35
N LYS A 130 5.71 16.78 1.95
CA LYS A 130 7.03 16.23 2.27
C LYS A 130 7.87 16.02 1.03
N THR A 131 9.11 16.48 1.07
CA THR A 131 10.09 16.22 0.02
C THR A 131 10.73 14.85 0.25
N LEU A 132 10.69 13.99 -0.77
CA LEU A 132 11.34 12.68 -0.74
C LEU A 132 12.84 12.83 -0.98
N LYS A 133 13.63 12.88 0.09
CA LYS A 133 15.09 13.12 0.02
C LYS A 133 15.88 12.05 -0.75
N GLY A 134 15.34 10.84 -0.95
CA GLY A 134 16.02 9.73 -1.64
C GLY A 134 15.78 9.65 -3.16
N THR A 135 14.93 10.53 -3.73
CA THR A 135 14.56 10.47 -5.15
C THR A 135 15.38 11.42 -6.04
N LEU A 136 16.35 12.13 -5.47
CA LEU A 136 17.30 12.98 -6.20
C LEU A 136 18.30 12.09 -6.95
N ASP A 137 18.10 11.93 -8.24
CA ASP A 137 19.13 11.38 -9.13
C ASP A 137 19.83 12.54 -9.84
N LYS A 138 21.00 12.91 -9.31
CA LYS A 138 21.84 13.99 -9.86
C LYS A 138 22.35 13.70 -11.27
N GLN A 139 22.36 12.42 -11.69
CA GLN A 139 22.83 12.04 -13.03
C GLN A 139 21.71 12.05 -14.06
N ALA A 140 20.45 11.92 -13.62
CA ALA A 140 19.27 11.86 -14.51
C ALA A 140 18.46 13.17 -14.54
N ASP A 141 18.96 14.27 -13.94
CA ASP A 141 18.26 15.56 -13.79
C ASP A 141 16.84 15.43 -13.18
N LYS A 142 16.63 14.37 -12.38
CA LYS A 142 15.35 14.12 -11.68
C LYS A 142 15.33 14.94 -10.40
N ARG A 143 14.39 15.88 -10.34
CA ARG A 143 14.10 16.64 -9.11
C ARG A 143 13.55 15.71 -8.03
N ALA A 144 13.77 16.08 -6.75
CA ALA A 144 13.19 15.37 -5.63
C ALA A 144 11.66 15.32 -5.77
N GLY A 145 11.08 14.12 -5.70
CA GLY A 145 9.63 13.97 -5.66
C GLY A 145 9.06 14.57 -4.38
N HIS A 146 7.84 15.06 -4.47
CA HIS A 146 7.10 15.56 -3.32
C HIS A 146 5.90 14.66 -3.05
N LEU A 147 5.56 14.48 -1.78
CA LEU A 147 4.34 13.82 -1.34
C LEU A 147 3.44 14.85 -0.64
N LEU A 148 2.20 14.93 -1.07
CA LEU A 148 1.13 15.60 -0.34
C LEU A 148 0.45 14.56 0.56
N ASN A 149 0.42 14.82 1.86
CA ASN A 149 -0.21 13.95 2.85
C ASN A 149 -1.46 14.63 3.42
N ALA A 150 -2.52 13.86 3.66
CA ALA A 150 -3.69 14.27 4.40
C ALA A 150 -3.66 13.60 5.79
N TRP A 151 -3.46 14.38 6.85
CA TRP A 151 -3.28 13.91 8.21
C TRP A 151 -4.53 14.18 9.05
N SER A 152 -5.09 13.12 9.66
CA SER A 152 -6.16 13.24 10.66
C SER A 152 -5.58 13.53 12.04
N LEU A 153 -5.98 14.65 12.65
CA LEU A 153 -5.53 14.99 14.00
C LEU A 153 -6.18 14.10 15.05
N GLU A 154 -7.45 13.72 14.87
CA GLU A 154 -8.21 12.92 15.82
C GLU A 154 -7.78 11.45 15.88
N ASN A 155 -7.45 10.89 14.72
CA ASN A 155 -7.02 9.49 14.59
C ASN A 155 -5.51 9.34 14.62
N CYS A 156 -4.73 10.44 14.50
CA CYS A 156 -3.28 10.45 14.41
C CYS A 156 -2.73 9.54 13.28
N ILE A 157 -3.41 9.52 12.14
CA ILE A 157 -3.03 8.72 10.98
C ILE A 157 -3.01 9.56 9.70
N CYS A 158 -2.20 9.14 8.73
CA CYS A 158 -2.28 9.65 7.36
C CYS A 158 -3.44 8.96 6.66
N LEU A 159 -4.48 9.74 6.28
CA LEU A 159 -5.66 9.22 5.60
C LEU A 159 -5.36 8.84 4.15
N GLY A 160 -4.44 9.53 3.53
CA GLY A 160 -4.01 9.32 2.16
C GLY A 160 -2.83 10.21 1.81
N GLN A 161 -2.13 9.84 0.75
CA GLN A 161 -1.00 10.60 0.23
C GLN A 161 -1.02 10.58 -1.28
N ARG A 162 -0.49 11.63 -1.91
CA ARG A 162 -0.37 11.72 -3.36
C ARG A 162 1.00 12.25 -3.76
N LYS A 163 1.58 11.64 -4.78
CA LYS A 163 2.83 12.12 -5.36
C LYS A 163 2.55 13.38 -6.19
N VAL A 164 3.38 14.41 -5.99
CA VAL A 164 3.33 15.67 -6.72
C VAL A 164 4.69 15.88 -7.40
N ASP A 165 4.67 15.97 -8.73
CA ASP A 165 5.94 16.04 -9.48
C ASP A 165 6.48 17.47 -9.62
N ASP A 166 5.66 18.53 -9.48
CA ASP A 166 6.09 19.92 -9.57
C ASP A 166 5.19 20.87 -8.76
N LYS A 167 5.67 22.11 -8.46
CA LYS A 167 4.91 23.14 -7.72
C LYS A 167 3.56 23.50 -8.38
N SER A 168 3.48 23.43 -9.71
CA SER A 168 2.25 23.71 -10.45
C SER A 168 1.16 22.67 -10.23
N ASN A 169 1.51 21.45 -9.81
CA ASN A 169 0.57 20.35 -9.62
C ASN A 169 -0.02 20.30 -8.20
N GLU A 170 0.47 21.13 -7.28
CA GLU A 170 -0.07 21.17 -5.90
C GLU A 170 -1.50 21.65 -5.85
N MET A 171 -1.83 22.69 -6.63
CA MET A 171 -3.18 23.23 -6.68
C MET A 171 -4.21 22.22 -7.22
N THR A 172 -3.77 21.26 -8.02
CA THR A 172 -4.62 20.17 -8.53
C THR A 172 -4.61 18.93 -7.64
N ALA A 173 -3.48 18.64 -6.98
CA ALA A 173 -3.34 17.47 -6.15
C ALA A 173 -4.18 17.51 -4.85
N ILE A 174 -4.37 18.71 -4.26
CA ILE A 174 -5.21 18.87 -3.05
C ILE A 174 -6.67 18.50 -3.34
N PRO A 175 -7.37 19.10 -4.35
CA PRO A 175 -8.73 18.71 -4.70
C PRO A 175 -8.84 17.22 -5.05
N GLU A 176 -7.91 16.68 -5.82
CA GLU A 176 -7.93 15.26 -6.20
C GLU A 176 -7.81 14.34 -4.99
N LEU A 177 -6.91 14.65 -4.03
CA LEU A 177 -6.80 13.86 -2.79
C LEU A 177 -8.04 14.04 -1.90
N MET A 178 -8.63 15.24 -1.88
CA MET A 178 -9.90 15.48 -1.17
C MET A 178 -11.06 14.68 -1.74
N ASP A 179 -11.14 14.54 -3.07
CA ASP A 179 -12.18 13.76 -3.74
C ASP A 179 -12.05 12.25 -3.46
N MET A 180 -10.82 11.77 -3.26
CA MET A 180 -10.56 10.37 -2.87
C MET A 180 -10.89 10.09 -1.40
N LEU A 181 -10.88 11.13 -0.56
CA LEU A 181 -11.15 11.04 0.86
C LEU A 181 -12.54 11.63 1.15
N ASP A 182 -13.40 10.89 1.87
CA ASP A 182 -14.68 11.47 2.30
C ASP A 182 -14.44 12.44 3.48
N LEU A 183 -14.16 13.69 3.15
CA LEU A 183 -13.85 14.77 4.11
C LEU A 183 -15.03 15.71 4.35
N ARG A 184 -16.26 15.30 4.04
CA ARG A 184 -17.45 16.14 4.23
C ARG A 184 -17.65 16.49 5.70
N GLY A 185 -17.72 17.80 5.97
CA GLY A 185 -17.91 18.35 7.31
C GLY A 185 -16.64 18.39 8.16
N THR A 186 -15.46 18.27 7.54
CA THR A 186 -14.17 18.50 8.20
C THR A 186 -13.62 19.89 7.91
N ILE A 187 -12.82 20.42 8.82
CA ILE A 187 -12.01 21.62 8.61
C ILE A 187 -10.70 21.18 7.97
N ILE A 188 -10.37 21.79 6.84
CA ILE A 188 -9.12 21.52 6.14
C ILE A 188 -8.13 22.63 6.47
N THR A 189 -6.94 22.24 6.91
CA THR A 189 -5.81 23.13 7.07
C THR A 189 -4.72 22.74 6.08
N ALA A 190 -4.16 23.71 5.38
CA ALA A 190 -2.98 23.55 4.56
C ALA A 190 -1.95 24.58 5.01
N ASP A 191 -0.69 24.16 5.18
CA ASP A 191 0.38 25.13 5.39
C ASP A 191 0.51 26.02 4.15
N ALA A 192 1.03 27.25 4.30
CA ALA A 192 1.10 28.25 3.24
C ALA A 192 2.01 27.77 2.07
N LEU A 193 1.54 26.76 1.35
CA LEU A 193 2.19 26.19 0.16
C LEU A 193 1.95 27.05 -1.10
N THR A 194 1.24 28.17 -0.95
CA THR A 194 0.67 28.95 -2.04
C THR A 194 1.20 30.38 -2.09
N THR A 195 2.45 30.60 -1.70
CA THR A 195 3.13 31.88 -2.01
C THR A 195 4.24 31.72 -3.02
#